data_7fd5de17d81e166ccbfeecc4749ef0e2
#
_entry.id   7fd5de17d81e166ccbfeecc4749ef0e2
#
_cell.length_a   1.000
_cell.length_b   1.000
_cell.length_c   1.000
_cell.angle_alpha   90.00
_cell.angle_beta   90.00
_cell.angle_gamma   90.00
#
_symmetry.space_group_name_H-M   'P 1'
#
loop_
_entity.id
_entity.type
_entity.pdbx_description
1 polymer ?
#
loop_
_entity_poly.entity_id
_entity_poly.type
_entity_poly.pdbx_seq_one_letter_code
_entity_poly.pdbx_strand_id
1 'polypeptide(L)'
;MALFLGLVFAGALAMAFTTPVSAQGFTYNPRPPRPLPPRTANDGQMLVQAVEVDYDYNNSRVSAIGNVQLFYNGTSVEADKVIYDQKTKRLHAEGNIRMTDAEGKITYANIMDLSDDYRDGFVDSLRVDTADATRMAATRADRSSGNYTVFENGVYTACAPCKDDPKKPPLWQVKGARIIHDQTEKMLYFENAQLEFFGVPMAYMPYFSTPDPTVKRKTGWLMPAFSEASTFGYGLETPFYWAIAPDYDATFNPRFTTRQGVLLQAEFRQRLINGSYQIRAYGIDQLDPGAFPGQPGDRQFRGGIDTKGQFSLNDKWVWGFDGVLLTDYYFFSDYRLAQYKDSMGSFLSLPTEAISQLYLTGVGNRSYFDARTIYYLSFSGFQQQ
;
A
#
# COMPACT_ATOMS: atom_id res chain seq x y z
N MET A 1 7.51 -33.02 -35.80
CA MET A 1 8.63 -32.79 -34.89
C MET A 1 8.04 -32.25 -33.58
N ALA A 2 7.38 -33.13 -32.87
CA ALA A 2 6.62 -32.85 -31.66
C ALA A 2 6.98 -33.93 -30.65
N LEU A 3 7.99 -33.68 -29.84
CA LEU A 3 8.38 -34.52 -28.70
C LEU A 3 9.57 -33.84 -28.03
N PHE A 4 9.30 -32.89 -27.11
CA PHE A 4 10.24 -32.45 -26.07
C PHE A 4 9.66 -31.26 -25.26
N LEU A 5 8.43 -31.36 -24.79
CA LEU A 5 7.92 -30.38 -23.80
C LEU A 5 6.92 -31.02 -22.80
N GLY A 6 7.16 -32.25 -22.42
CA GLY A 6 6.22 -33.01 -21.57
C GLY A 6 6.79 -33.51 -20.25
N LEU A 7 7.71 -32.78 -19.60
CA LEU A 7 8.31 -33.36 -18.39
C LEU A 7 8.91 -32.33 -17.43
N VAL A 8 8.18 -31.26 -17.08
CA VAL A 8 8.58 -30.41 -15.93
C VAL A 8 7.40 -29.90 -15.09
N PHE A 9 6.15 -30.24 -15.38
CA PHE A 9 4.99 -29.76 -14.61
C PHE A 9 4.20 -30.83 -13.83
N ALA A 10 4.78 -31.97 -13.50
CA ALA A 10 4.12 -33.04 -12.76
C ALA A 10 4.70 -33.24 -11.35
N GLY A 11 5.02 -32.16 -10.62
CA GLY A 11 5.69 -32.34 -9.34
C GLY A 11 5.40 -31.30 -8.26
N ALA A 12 4.25 -30.64 -8.24
CA ALA A 12 3.94 -29.74 -7.11
C ALA A 12 2.44 -29.43 -6.97
N LEU A 13 1.57 -30.40 -7.05
CA LEU A 13 0.15 -30.20 -6.68
C LEU A 13 -0.38 -31.37 -5.84
N ALA A 14 0.33 -31.70 -4.77
CA ALA A 14 -0.16 -32.52 -3.69
C ALA A 14 -0.03 -31.75 -2.40
N MET A 15 -0.87 -30.72 -2.20
CA MET A 15 -1.09 -30.16 -0.86
C MET A 15 -2.55 -30.33 -0.50
N ALA A 16 -2.70 -31.20 0.43
CA ALA A 16 -3.79 -31.56 1.29
C ALA A 16 -4.92 -30.51 1.40
N PHE A 17 -6.11 -30.89 0.97
CA PHE A 17 -7.36 -30.34 1.48
C PHE A 17 -7.52 -30.85 2.92
N THR A 18 -7.19 -30.02 3.87
CA THR A 18 -7.52 -30.27 5.28
C THR A 18 -8.35 -29.12 5.80
N THR A 19 -9.59 -29.43 6.15
CA THR A 19 -10.52 -28.79 7.07
C THR A 19 -11.17 -27.47 6.64
N PRO A 20 -12.50 -27.38 6.78
CA PRO A 20 -13.20 -26.10 6.63
C PRO A 20 -12.74 -25.18 7.76
N VAL A 21 -12.03 -24.13 7.42
CA VAL A 21 -11.81 -23.02 8.32
C VAL A 21 -13.17 -22.35 8.48
N SER A 22 -13.82 -22.62 9.61
CA SER A 22 -14.96 -21.83 10.07
C SER A 22 -14.52 -20.37 10.02
N ALA A 23 -15.28 -19.55 9.32
CA ALA A 23 -15.16 -18.11 9.39
C ALA A 23 -15.48 -17.69 10.84
N GLN A 24 -14.48 -17.72 11.69
CA GLN A 24 -14.55 -17.07 12.98
C GLN A 24 -14.60 -15.58 12.68
N GLY A 25 -15.72 -14.97 13.01
CA GLY A 25 -15.84 -13.53 12.98
C GLY A 25 -14.60 -12.94 13.65
N PHE A 26 -13.89 -12.08 12.92
CA PHE A 26 -12.73 -11.38 13.45
C PHE A 26 -13.20 -10.45 14.56
N THR A 27 -13.28 -10.96 15.78
CA THR A 27 -13.26 -10.10 16.95
C THR A 27 -11.82 -9.66 17.09
N TYR A 28 -11.55 -8.40 16.72
CA TYR A 28 -10.31 -7.74 17.05
C TYR A 28 -10.15 -7.79 18.58
N ASN A 29 -9.26 -8.64 19.04
CA ASN A 29 -8.83 -8.67 20.41
C ASN A 29 -7.47 -7.96 20.42
N PRO A 30 -7.41 -6.68 20.84
CA PRO A 30 -6.15 -5.96 20.88
C PRO A 30 -5.19 -6.77 21.76
N ARG A 31 -4.10 -7.25 21.17
CA ARG A 31 -3.02 -7.82 21.97
C ARG A 31 -2.59 -6.74 22.96
N PRO A 32 -2.42 -7.07 24.24
CA PRO A 32 -1.86 -6.11 25.17
C PRO A 32 -0.53 -5.61 24.60
N PRO A 33 -0.28 -4.29 24.67
CA PRO A 33 0.93 -3.71 24.13
C PRO A 33 2.14 -4.49 24.65
N ARG A 34 3.03 -4.90 23.74
CA ARG A 34 4.26 -5.60 24.12
C ARG A 34 5.08 -4.66 25.02
N PRO A 35 5.53 -5.10 26.20
CA PRO A 35 6.38 -4.28 27.06
C PRO A 35 7.56 -3.77 26.23
N LEU A 36 7.71 -2.47 26.16
CA LEU A 36 8.88 -1.86 25.51
C LEU A 36 10.12 -2.13 26.37
N PRO A 37 11.32 -2.19 25.76
CA PRO A 37 12.55 -2.35 26.51
C PRO A 37 12.64 -1.30 27.63
N PRO A 38 13.28 -1.63 28.77
CA PRO A 38 13.38 -0.72 29.92
C PRO A 38 13.99 0.61 29.47
N ARG A 39 13.46 1.71 30.02
CA ARG A 39 13.95 3.07 29.80
C ARG A 39 15.47 3.09 29.98
N THR A 40 16.22 3.38 28.94
CA THR A 40 17.53 3.99 29.10
C THR A 40 17.26 5.41 29.59
N ALA A 41 17.68 5.73 30.81
CA ALA A 41 17.63 7.08 31.32
C ALA A 41 18.41 7.99 30.36
N ASN A 42 17.71 8.68 29.50
CA ASN A 42 18.30 9.74 28.70
C ASN A 42 18.27 10.98 29.60
N ASP A 43 19.40 11.30 30.22
CA ASP A 43 19.63 12.53 30.99
C ASP A 43 19.69 13.78 30.07
N GLY A 44 18.81 13.84 29.08
CA GLY A 44 18.65 15.01 28.22
C GLY A 44 18.13 16.18 29.05
N GLN A 45 18.84 17.30 29.01
CA GLN A 45 18.35 18.53 29.62
C GLN A 45 17.13 19.03 28.85
N MET A 46 16.03 19.31 29.57
CA MET A 46 14.87 19.98 29.00
C MET A 46 15.18 21.47 28.92
N LEU A 47 15.14 22.03 27.70
CA LEU A 47 15.34 23.45 27.45
C LEU A 47 13.96 24.11 27.31
N VAL A 48 13.73 25.17 28.07
CA VAL A 48 12.46 25.92 28.07
C VAL A 48 12.75 27.40 27.84
N GLN A 49 12.03 28.00 26.89
CA GLN A 49 11.99 29.45 26.68
C GLN A 49 10.54 29.91 26.79
N ALA A 50 10.27 30.96 27.53
CA ALA A 50 8.96 31.56 27.69
C ALA A 50 9.08 33.03 28.09
N VAL A 51 7.96 33.77 28.11
CA VAL A 51 7.90 35.12 28.62
C VAL A 51 8.03 35.11 30.14
N GLU A 52 7.39 34.16 30.81
CA GLU A 52 7.42 33.96 32.23
C GLU A 52 7.59 32.49 32.59
N VAL A 53 8.43 32.20 33.56
CA VAL A 53 8.62 30.85 34.09
C VAL A 53 8.49 30.92 35.61
N ASP A 54 7.51 30.22 36.18
CA ASP A 54 7.26 30.11 37.59
C ASP A 54 7.56 28.71 38.10
N TYR A 55 8.13 28.61 39.30
CA TYR A 55 8.43 27.35 39.96
C TYR A 55 7.71 27.21 41.31
N ASP A 56 6.72 26.33 41.36
CA ASP A 56 6.02 25.98 42.60
C ASP A 56 6.80 24.86 43.34
N TYR A 57 7.56 25.27 44.34
CA TYR A 57 8.38 24.38 45.18
C TYR A 57 7.52 23.37 45.99
N ASN A 58 6.33 23.75 46.41
CA ASN A 58 5.48 22.89 47.23
C ASN A 58 4.91 21.72 46.43
N ASN A 59 4.52 21.97 45.18
CA ASN A 59 3.94 20.98 44.30
C ASN A 59 4.96 20.37 43.32
N SER A 60 6.20 20.90 43.29
CA SER A 60 7.26 20.49 42.34
C SER A 60 6.80 20.63 40.88
N ARG A 61 6.22 21.81 40.55
CA ARG A 61 5.71 22.13 39.21
C ARG A 61 6.45 23.32 38.64
N VAL A 62 6.75 23.21 37.34
CA VAL A 62 7.28 24.31 36.53
C VAL A 62 6.18 24.76 35.60
N SER A 63 5.82 26.03 35.62
CA SER A 63 4.84 26.63 34.72
C SER A 63 5.55 27.63 33.80
N ALA A 64 5.44 27.49 32.52
CA ALA A 64 5.94 28.41 31.51
C ALA A 64 4.75 29.04 30.78
N ILE A 65 4.73 30.37 30.66
CA ILE A 65 3.60 31.13 30.12
C ILE A 65 4.10 32.12 29.07
N GLY A 66 3.39 32.18 27.95
CA GLY A 66 3.62 33.13 26.84
C GLY A 66 4.71 32.69 25.87
N ASN A 67 4.32 32.39 24.64
CA ASN A 67 5.21 31.94 23.56
C ASN A 67 6.21 30.88 23.99
N VAL A 68 5.70 29.84 24.66
CA VAL A 68 6.52 28.79 25.22
C VAL A 68 7.13 27.96 24.10
N GLN A 69 8.44 27.75 24.19
CA GLN A 69 9.17 26.81 23.36
C GLN A 69 9.92 25.84 24.28
N LEU A 70 9.61 24.56 24.16
CA LEU A 70 10.22 23.49 24.91
C LEU A 70 10.94 22.57 23.96
N PHE A 71 12.17 22.22 24.26
CA PHE A 71 12.93 21.25 23.49
C PHE A 71 13.45 20.15 24.40
N TYR A 72 13.11 18.89 24.08
CA TYR A 72 13.52 17.70 24.83
C TYR A 72 13.58 16.47 23.93
N ASN A 73 14.67 15.73 23.99
CA ASN A 73 14.89 14.47 23.23
C ASN A 73 14.58 14.57 21.72
N GLY A 74 14.98 15.66 21.09
CA GLY A 74 14.72 15.86 19.66
C GLY A 74 13.31 16.28 19.30
N THR A 75 12.43 16.40 20.29
CA THR A 75 11.05 16.90 20.14
C THR A 75 10.98 18.36 20.56
N SER A 76 10.35 19.20 19.74
CA SER A 76 10.03 20.58 20.09
C SER A 76 8.53 20.74 20.30
N VAL A 77 8.16 21.48 21.34
CA VAL A 77 6.77 21.83 21.68
C VAL A 77 6.65 23.34 21.79
N GLU A 78 5.81 23.94 20.97
CA GLU A 78 5.41 25.34 21.04
C GLU A 78 3.98 25.40 21.60
N ALA A 79 3.70 26.31 22.53
CA ALA A 79 2.37 26.48 23.12
C ALA A 79 2.20 27.85 23.77
N ASP A 80 0.97 28.23 24.15
CA ASP A 80 0.73 29.43 24.91
C ASP A 80 1.12 29.24 26.36
N LYS A 81 0.92 28.03 26.93
CA LYS A 81 1.24 27.65 28.27
C LYS A 81 1.67 26.21 28.38
N VAL A 82 2.69 25.92 29.19
CA VAL A 82 3.16 24.57 29.49
C VAL A 82 3.36 24.43 30.98
N ILE A 83 2.86 23.35 31.57
CA ILE A 83 3.05 22.98 32.98
C ILE A 83 3.75 21.61 33.00
N TYR A 84 4.89 21.52 33.65
CA TYR A 84 5.57 20.26 33.91
C TYR A 84 5.50 19.88 35.38
N ASP A 85 4.87 18.75 35.67
CA ASP A 85 4.79 18.20 37.01
C ASP A 85 5.92 17.17 37.18
N GLN A 86 6.90 17.54 38.03
CA GLN A 86 8.11 16.71 38.25
C GLN A 86 7.82 15.46 39.08
N LYS A 87 6.74 15.42 39.86
CA LYS A 87 6.36 14.25 40.68
C LYS A 87 5.72 13.18 39.81
N THR A 88 4.77 13.58 38.96
CA THR A 88 4.04 12.68 38.07
C THR A 88 4.72 12.48 36.74
N LYS A 89 5.75 13.29 36.43
CA LYS A 89 6.45 13.33 35.14
C LYS A 89 5.50 13.52 33.97
N ARG A 90 4.56 14.45 34.13
CA ARG A 90 3.61 14.80 33.10
C ARG A 90 3.81 16.23 32.62
N LEU A 91 3.63 16.40 31.34
CA LEU A 91 3.69 17.65 30.61
C LEU A 91 2.27 17.98 30.11
N HIS A 92 1.73 19.06 30.62
CA HIS A 92 0.45 19.60 30.19
C HIS A 92 0.69 20.88 29.40
N ALA A 93 0.15 20.95 28.18
CA ALA A 93 0.25 22.13 27.33
C ALA A 93 -1.13 22.58 26.86
N GLU A 94 -1.31 23.91 26.81
CA GLU A 94 -2.56 24.57 26.43
C GLU A 94 -2.31 25.68 25.41
N GLY A 95 -3.20 25.79 24.43
CA GLY A 95 -3.29 26.87 23.45
C GLY A 95 -2.24 26.78 22.34
N ASN A 96 -2.69 26.83 21.09
CA ASN A 96 -1.88 26.90 19.86
C ASN A 96 -0.70 25.92 19.82
N ILE A 97 -0.91 24.70 20.30
CA ILE A 97 0.15 23.71 20.44
C ILE A 97 0.63 23.27 19.05
N ARG A 98 1.95 23.28 18.88
CA ARG A 98 2.65 22.70 17.76
C ARG A 98 3.81 21.84 18.27
N MET A 99 3.67 20.53 18.18
CA MET A 99 4.72 19.59 18.55
C MET A 99 5.36 19.02 17.27
N THR A 100 6.67 19.08 17.18
CA THR A 100 7.44 18.45 16.10
C THR A 100 8.33 17.38 16.71
N ASP A 101 8.17 16.12 16.30
CA ASP A 101 9.00 15.02 16.77
C ASP A 101 10.32 14.91 15.98
N ALA A 102 11.20 14.00 16.44
CA ALA A 102 12.52 13.80 15.82
C ALA A 102 12.45 13.30 14.36
N GLU A 103 11.35 12.66 13.96
CA GLU A 103 11.06 12.17 12.60
C GLU A 103 10.43 13.25 11.70
N GLY A 104 10.18 14.46 12.24
CA GLY A 104 9.61 15.58 11.49
C GLY A 104 8.08 15.53 11.36
N LYS A 105 7.40 14.68 12.12
CA LYS A 105 5.94 14.68 12.23
C LYS A 105 5.48 15.87 13.06
N ILE A 106 4.52 16.62 12.54
CA ILE A 106 3.98 17.81 13.22
C ILE A 106 2.57 17.52 13.73
N THR A 107 2.38 17.71 15.01
CA THR A 107 1.07 17.61 15.69
C THR A 107 0.63 18.99 16.14
N TYR A 108 -0.52 19.45 15.69
CA TYR A 108 -1.21 20.65 16.14
C TYR A 108 -2.33 20.24 17.10
N ALA A 109 -2.54 20.97 18.16
CA ALA A 109 -3.57 20.68 19.16
C ALA A 109 -3.99 21.92 19.95
N ASN A 110 -5.09 21.81 20.69
CA ASN A 110 -5.52 22.82 21.65
C ASN A 110 -5.10 22.46 23.06
N ILE A 111 -5.17 21.19 23.43
CA ILE A 111 -4.78 20.67 24.73
C ILE A 111 -3.95 19.40 24.51
N MET A 112 -2.90 19.26 25.30
CA MET A 112 -2.03 18.10 25.27
C MET A 112 -1.61 17.76 26.72
N ASP A 113 -1.74 16.52 27.11
CA ASP A 113 -1.29 16.01 28.41
C ASP A 113 -0.57 14.68 28.19
N LEU A 114 0.75 14.69 28.24
CA LEU A 114 1.61 13.57 27.91
C LEU A 114 2.59 13.28 29.06
N SER A 115 3.06 12.04 29.12
CA SER A 115 4.24 11.70 29.92
C SER A 115 5.49 12.44 29.39
N ASP A 116 6.50 12.62 30.23
CA ASP A 116 7.75 13.32 29.88
C ASP A 116 8.52 12.67 28.72
N ASP A 117 8.30 11.40 28.47
CA ASP A 117 8.84 10.64 27.34
C ASP A 117 7.88 10.59 26.13
N TYR A 118 6.76 11.33 26.15
CA TYR A 118 5.73 11.42 25.11
C TYR A 118 5.08 10.07 24.73
N ARG A 119 5.14 9.07 25.61
CA ARG A 119 4.66 7.70 25.32
C ARG A 119 3.21 7.47 25.71
N ASP A 120 2.74 8.15 26.73
CA ASP A 120 1.41 7.98 27.30
C ASP A 120 0.72 9.31 27.49
N GLY A 121 -0.57 9.37 27.22
CA GLY A 121 -1.39 10.54 27.44
C GLY A 121 -2.43 10.78 26.38
N PHE A 122 -2.93 12.00 26.34
CA PHE A 122 -3.95 12.38 25.36
C PHE A 122 -3.69 13.76 24.73
N VAL A 123 -4.33 13.95 23.58
CA VAL A 123 -4.29 15.20 22.80
C VAL A 123 -5.70 15.49 22.31
N ASP A 124 -6.22 16.67 22.56
CA ASP A 124 -7.55 17.10 22.15
C ASP A 124 -7.49 18.05 20.95
N SER A 125 -8.48 17.94 20.06
CA SER A 125 -8.63 18.79 18.87
C SER A 125 -7.36 18.79 18.02
N LEU A 126 -6.89 17.61 17.63
CA LEU A 126 -5.60 17.47 16.99
C LEU A 126 -5.69 17.35 15.47
N ARG A 127 -4.61 17.82 14.85
CA ARG A 127 -4.23 17.54 13.48
C ARG A 127 -2.78 17.08 13.45
N VAL A 128 -2.50 16.03 12.74
CA VAL A 128 -1.17 15.47 12.55
C VAL A 128 -0.82 15.54 11.06
N ASP A 129 0.31 16.16 10.74
CA ASP A 129 0.90 16.19 9.40
C ASP A 129 2.20 15.37 9.45
N THR A 130 2.32 14.33 8.61
CA THR A 130 3.51 13.50 8.52
C THR A 130 4.40 13.92 7.36
N ALA A 131 5.68 13.56 7.39
CA ALA A 131 6.64 13.81 6.30
C ALA A 131 6.21 13.17 4.96
N ASP A 132 5.47 12.05 5.01
CA ASP A 132 4.94 11.34 3.85
C ASP A 132 3.68 11.98 3.23
N ALA A 133 3.40 13.24 3.58
CA ALA A 133 2.20 13.98 3.18
C ALA A 133 0.86 13.37 3.65
N THR A 134 0.91 12.42 4.57
CA THR A 134 -0.29 11.88 5.22
C THR A 134 -0.79 12.87 6.28
N ARG A 135 -2.11 12.97 6.41
CA ARG A 135 -2.77 13.84 7.37
C ARG A 135 -3.82 13.08 8.15
N MET A 136 -3.83 13.33 9.44
CA MET A 136 -4.84 12.86 10.35
C MET A 136 -5.40 14.03 11.14
N ALA A 137 -6.69 14.02 11.40
CA ALA A 137 -7.34 14.93 12.34
C ALA A 137 -8.32 14.13 13.20
N ALA A 138 -8.47 14.50 14.45
CA ALA A 138 -9.42 13.87 15.36
C ALA A 138 -9.87 14.82 16.45
N THR A 139 -11.01 14.53 17.05
CA THR A 139 -11.47 15.27 18.22
C THR A 139 -10.58 15.01 19.44
N ARG A 140 -10.08 13.78 19.55
CA ARG A 140 -9.18 13.34 20.61
C ARG A 140 -8.29 12.21 20.13
N ALA A 141 -7.06 12.15 20.62
CA ALA A 141 -6.20 11.00 20.49
C ALA A 141 -5.66 10.59 21.86
N ASP A 142 -5.79 9.31 22.19
CA ASP A 142 -5.22 8.70 23.38
C ASP A 142 -4.04 7.83 22.95
N ARG A 143 -2.87 8.12 23.54
CA ARG A 143 -1.63 7.39 23.26
C ARG A 143 -1.26 6.52 24.47
N SER A 144 -0.87 5.29 24.19
CA SER A 144 -0.44 4.34 25.22
C SER A 144 0.81 3.57 24.80
N SER A 145 1.70 3.34 25.76
CA SER A 145 2.95 2.57 25.61
C SER A 145 3.87 3.05 24.48
N GLY A 146 3.68 4.28 24.01
CA GLY A 146 4.50 4.91 22.96
C GLY A 146 4.28 4.40 21.54
N ASN A 147 3.56 3.31 21.35
CA ASN A 147 3.40 2.65 20.04
C ASN A 147 1.94 2.44 19.61
N TYR A 148 1.00 2.76 20.48
CA TYR A 148 -0.42 2.58 20.23
C TYR A 148 -1.16 3.90 20.40
N THR A 149 -1.87 4.34 19.36
CA THR A 149 -2.62 5.60 19.40
C THR A 149 -4.04 5.38 18.88
N VAL A 150 -5.03 5.77 19.64
CA VAL A 150 -6.44 5.71 19.28
C VAL A 150 -6.94 7.12 19.01
N PHE A 151 -7.42 7.37 17.81
CA PHE A 151 -8.03 8.63 17.38
C PHE A 151 -9.55 8.48 17.39
N GLU A 152 -10.25 9.33 18.11
CA GLU A 152 -11.71 9.37 18.18
C GLU A 152 -12.26 10.36 17.15
N ASN A 153 -13.30 9.96 16.43
CA ASN A 153 -13.87 10.72 15.31
C ASN A 153 -12.78 11.20 14.35
N GLY A 154 -11.96 10.23 13.92
CA GLY A 154 -10.78 10.48 13.12
C GLY A 154 -11.08 10.69 11.64
N VAL A 155 -10.27 11.52 11.00
CA VAL A 155 -10.22 11.69 9.56
C VAL A 155 -8.80 11.42 9.10
N TYR A 156 -8.66 10.63 8.05
CA TYR A 156 -7.38 10.24 7.47
C TYR A 156 -7.37 10.51 5.97
N THR A 157 -6.28 11.10 5.46
CA THR A 157 -6.03 11.26 4.02
C THR A 157 -4.54 11.29 3.71
N ALA A 158 -4.14 10.78 2.55
CA ALA A 158 -2.79 10.96 1.99
C ALA A 158 -2.78 11.99 0.84
N CYS A 159 -3.86 12.76 0.68
CA CYS A 159 -3.93 13.82 -0.33
C CYS A 159 -3.45 15.16 0.22
N ALA A 160 -2.68 15.89 -0.58
CA ALA A 160 -2.39 17.29 -0.28
C ALA A 160 -3.68 18.13 -0.30
N PRO A 161 -3.81 19.18 0.56
CA PRO A 161 -4.94 20.08 0.48
C PRO A 161 -4.93 20.81 -0.86
N CYS A 162 -6.10 21.25 -1.27
CA CYS A 162 -6.21 22.11 -2.43
C CYS A 162 -5.40 23.41 -2.18
N LYS A 163 -4.49 23.74 -3.09
CA LYS A 163 -3.62 24.93 -2.94
C LYS A 163 -4.41 26.26 -2.97
N ASP A 164 -5.48 26.26 -3.78
CA ASP A 164 -6.29 27.45 -4.01
C ASP A 164 -7.34 27.67 -2.89
N ASP A 165 -7.78 26.59 -2.25
CA ASP A 165 -8.74 26.65 -1.16
C ASP A 165 -8.50 25.50 -0.17
N PRO A 166 -7.71 25.71 0.90
CA PRO A 166 -7.42 24.70 1.89
C PRO A 166 -8.63 24.18 2.68
N LYS A 167 -9.78 24.87 2.59
CA LYS A 167 -11.04 24.44 3.25
C LYS A 167 -11.80 23.39 2.44
N LYS A 168 -11.50 23.24 1.16
CA LYS A 168 -12.12 22.20 0.34
C LYS A 168 -11.70 20.82 0.80
N PRO A 169 -12.63 19.86 0.82
CA PRO A 169 -12.30 18.47 1.09
C PRO A 169 -11.20 17.98 0.14
N PRO A 170 -10.29 17.12 0.61
CA PRO A 170 -9.31 16.49 -0.26
C PRO A 170 -9.98 15.60 -1.30
N LEU A 171 -9.22 15.17 -2.33
CA LEU A 171 -9.73 14.27 -3.37
C LEU A 171 -10.41 13.05 -2.75
N TRP A 172 -9.80 12.46 -1.73
CA TRP A 172 -10.40 11.39 -0.94
C TRP A 172 -9.99 11.50 0.52
N GLN A 173 -10.86 11.04 1.39
CA GLN A 173 -10.61 10.90 2.83
C GLN A 173 -11.39 9.73 3.41
N VAL A 174 -10.89 9.20 4.50
CA VAL A 174 -11.59 8.20 5.30
C VAL A 174 -11.92 8.82 6.64
N LYS A 175 -13.21 8.86 6.99
CA LYS A 175 -13.69 9.19 8.33
C LYS A 175 -13.96 7.91 9.09
N GLY A 176 -13.53 7.82 10.34
CA GLY A 176 -13.82 6.68 11.21
C GLY A 176 -14.27 7.14 12.57
N ALA A 177 -15.21 6.43 13.18
CA ALA A 177 -15.57 6.68 14.57
C ALA A 177 -14.35 6.49 15.48
N ARG A 178 -13.51 5.48 15.13
CA ARG A 178 -12.19 5.25 15.73
C ARG A 178 -11.18 4.88 14.65
N ILE A 179 -9.99 5.47 14.76
CA ILE A 179 -8.82 5.09 13.98
C ILE A 179 -7.74 4.67 14.97
N ILE A 180 -7.24 3.46 14.82
CA ILE A 180 -6.23 2.90 15.71
C ILE A 180 -4.93 2.77 14.93
N HIS A 181 -3.87 3.40 15.40
CA HIS A 181 -2.54 3.31 14.82
C HIS A 181 -1.65 2.44 15.71
N ASP A 182 -1.33 1.25 15.24
CA ASP A 182 -0.34 0.37 15.86
C ASP A 182 1.00 0.55 15.14
N GLN A 183 1.92 1.26 15.77
CA GLN A 183 3.25 1.53 15.22
C GLN A 183 4.15 0.27 15.23
N THR A 184 3.87 -0.71 16.10
CA THR A 184 4.64 -1.96 16.14
C THR A 184 4.31 -2.85 14.94
N GLU A 185 3.04 -3.01 14.65
CA GLU A 185 2.58 -3.75 13.48
C GLU A 185 2.61 -2.91 12.19
N LYS A 186 2.81 -1.60 12.33
CA LYS A 186 2.73 -0.61 11.25
C LYS A 186 1.40 -0.73 10.50
N MET A 187 0.32 -0.67 11.26
CA MET A 187 -1.06 -0.80 10.76
C MET A 187 -1.94 0.33 11.26
N LEU A 188 -2.87 0.71 10.40
CA LEU A 188 -4.02 1.55 10.73
C LEU A 188 -5.28 0.70 10.66
N TYR A 189 -6.06 0.71 11.73
CA TYR A 189 -7.35 0.03 11.82
C TYR A 189 -8.45 1.08 11.92
N PHE A 190 -9.50 0.90 11.15
CA PHE A 190 -10.61 1.83 11.07
C PHE A 190 -11.90 1.13 11.49
N GLU A 191 -12.62 1.73 12.43
CA GLU A 191 -13.92 1.26 12.89
C GLU A 191 -15.01 2.25 12.45
N ASN A 192 -16.13 1.72 11.91
CA ASN A 192 -17.23 2.50 11.36
C ASN A 192 -16.73 3.54 10.35
N ALA A 193 -15.99 3.07 9.36
CA ALA A 193 -15.32 3.91 8.39
C ALA A 193 -16.22 4.31 7.23
N GLN A 194 -16.09 5.54 6.79
CA GLN A 194 -16.74 6.10 5.63
C GLN A 194 -15.71 6.66 4.66
N LEU A 195 -15.66 6.09 3.47
CA LEU A 195 -14.82 6.61 2.39
C LEU A 195 -15.57 7.73 1.67
N GLU A 196 -14.94 8.89 1.58
CA GLU A 196 -15.46 10.06 0.89
C GLU A 196 -14.55 10.49 -0.26
N PHE A 197 -15.18 10.90 -1.37
CA PHE A 197 -14.52 11.58 -2.49
C PHE A 197 -15.09 12.99 -2.63
N PHE A 198 -14.23 14.00 -2.65
CA PHE A 198 -14.60 15.42 -2.65
C PHE A 198 -15.65 15.78 -1.57
N GLY A 199 -15.59 15.09 -0.42
CA GLY A 199 -16.54 15.28 0.68
C GLY A 199 -17.88 14.53 0.52
N VAL A 200 -18.07 13.78 -0.56
CA VAL A 200 -19.27 12.95 -0.80
C VAL A 200 -19.00 11.52 -0.32
N PRO A 201 -19.86 10.96 0.56
CA PRO A 201 -19.71 9.59 1.03
C PRO A 201 -20.01 8.59 -0.10
N MET A 202 -19.06 7.72 -0.39
CA MET A 202 -19.14 6.73 -1.46
C MET A 202 -19.26 5.30 -0.96
N ALA A 203 -18.66 4.98 0.19
CA ALA A 203 -18.69 3.64 0.76
C ALA A 203 -18.63 3.69 2.28
N TYR A 204 -19.29 2.72 2.92
CA TYR A 204 -19.23 2.48 4.36
C TYR A 204 -18.65 1.10 4.62
N MET A 205 -17.71 1.02 5.57
CA MET A 205 -17.07 -0.21 6.01
C MET A 205 -17.09 -0.27 7.54
N PRO A 206 -17.78 -1.26 8.14
CA PRO A 206 -17.82 -1.40 9.59
C PRO A 206 -16.44 -1.52 10.21
N TYR A 207 -15.54 -2.22 9.50
CA TYR A 207 -14.16 -2.41 9.89
C TYR A 207 -13.29 -2.61 8.64
N PHE A 208 -12.15 -1.94 8.59
CA PHE A 208 -11.09 -2.27 7.65
C PHE A 208 -9.72 -1.87 8.21
N SER A 209 -8.66 -2.41 7.64
CA SER A 209 -7.31 -2.06 8.02
C SER A 209 -6.45 -1.81 6.79
N THR A 210 -5.46 -0.94 6.94
CA THR A 210 -4.47 -0.64 5.91
C THR A 210 -3.08 -0.56 6.54
N PRO A 211 -2.03 -0.93 5.82
CA PRO A 211 -0.69 -0.63 6.27
C PRO A 211 -0.48 0.87 6.49
N ASP A 212 0.35 1.20 7.46
CA ASP A 212 0.87 2.56 7.63
C ASP A 212 1.59 3.00 6.34
N PRO A 213 1.48 4.27 5.90
CA PRO A 213 2.10 4.78 4.69
C PRO A 213 3.62 4.58 4.58
N THR A 214 4.30 4.42 5.72
CA THR A 214 5.74 4.12 5.76
C THR A 214 6.07 2.70 5.27
N VAL A 215 5.07 1.81 5.23
CA VAL A 215 5.22 0.42 4.79
C VAL A 215 5.13 0.32 3.28
N LYS A 216 6.26 0.11 2.62
CA LYS A 216 6.31 0.00 1.15
C LYS A 216 5.73 -1.30 0.60
N ARG A 217 5.76 -2.39 1.40
CA ARG A 217 5.31 -3.72 0.96
C ARG A 217 4.72 -4.50 2.15
N LYS A 218 3.47 -4.92 2.05
CA LYS A 218 2.79 -5.77 3.04
C LYS A 218 1.81 -6.72 2.35
N THR A 219 1.79 -7.95 2.77
CA THR A 219 0.81 -8.95 2.32
C THR A 219 -0.60 -8.52 2.69
N GLY A 220 -1.53 -8.61 1.74
CA GLY A 220 -2.93 -8.29 1.98
C GLY A 220 -3.75 -8.14 0.70
N TRP A 221 -5.04 -7.94 0.88
CA TRP A 221 -5.97 -7.63 -0.20
C TRP A 221 -5.73 -6.22 -0.74
N LEU A 222 -5.72 -6.10 -2.05
CA LEU A 222 -5.67 -4.81 -2.74
C LEU A 222 -7.10 -4.33 -3.05
N MET A 223 -7.21 -3.09 -3.51
CA MET A 223 -8.50 -2.53 -3.90
C MET A 223 -9.16 -3.40 -4.98
N PRO A 224 -10.41 -3.81 -4.78
CA PRO A 224 -11.16 -4.50 -5.80
C PRO A 224 -11.41 -3.60 -7.00
N ALA A 225 -11.48 -4.19 -8.19
CA ALA A 225 -11.78 -3.49 -9.44
C ALA A 225 -13.01 -4.09 -10.11
N PHE A 226 -13.79 -3.23 -10.75
CA PHE A 226 -14.97 -3.62 -11.51
C PHE A 226 -14.71 -3.41 -12.98
N SER A 227 -15.22 -4.33 -13.79
CA SER A 227 -15.11 -4.30 -15.24
C SER A 227 -16.42 -4.79 -15.86
N GLU A 228 -16.69 -4.36 -17.11
CA GLU A 228 -17.87 -4.78 -17.87
C GLU A 228 -17.48 -4.99 -19.33
N ALA A 229 -17.95 -6.08 -19.93
CA ALA A 229 -17.85 -6.32 -21.37
C ALA A 229 -19.00 -7.22 -21.84
N SER A 230 -19.40 -7.09 -23.09
CA SER A 230 -20.44 -7.95 -23.69
C SER A 230 -20.07 -9.44 -23.67
N THR A 231 -18.79 -9.76 -23.75
CA THR A 231 -18.26 -11.12 -23.79
C THR A 231 -18.29 -11.84 -22.43
N PHE A 232 -17.97 -11.15 -21.35
CA PHE A 232 -17.91 -11.77 -20.02
C PHE A 232 -18.94 -11.20 -19.00
N GLY A 233 -19.73 -10.21 -19.40
CA GLY A 233 -20.68 -9.53 -18.52
C GLY A 233 -19.97 -8.60 -17.52
N TYR A 234 -20.49 -8.54 -16.29
CA TYR A 234 -19.86 -7.81 -15.19
C TYR A 234 -18.74 -8.65 -14.58
N GLY A 235 -17.63 -8.02 -14.28
CA GLY A 235 -16.44 -8.63 -13.65
C GLY A 235 -16.07 -7.93 -12.35
N LEU A 236 -15.80 -8.71 -11.31
CA LEU A 236 -15.23 -8.25 -10.04
C LEU A 236 -13.86 -8.88 -9.85
N GLU A 237 -12.83 -8.07 -9.78
CA GLU A 237 -11.47 -8.48 -9.43
C GLU A 237 -11.22 -8.26 -7.94
N THR A 238 -10.62 -9.24 -7.29
CA THR A 238 -10.26 -9.18 -5.87
C THR A 238 -8.79 -9.57 -5.70
N PRO A 239 -7.84 -8.66 -6.01
CA PRO A 239 -6.45 -9.00 -6.01
C PRO A 239 -5.90 -9.17 -4.59
N PHE A 240 -5.09 -10.20 -4.39
CA PHE A 240 -4.34 -10.49 -3.17
C PHE A 240 -2.85 -10.41 -3.46
N TYR A 241 -2.17 -9.51 -2.78
CA TYR A 241 -0.72 -9.33 -2.86
C TYR A 241 -0.02 -10.11 -1.74
N TRP A 242 0.98 -10.89 -2.10
CA TRP A 242 1.79 -11.67 -1.19
C TRP A 242 3.26 -11.23 -1.24
N ALA A 243 3.70 -10.48 -0.23
CA ALA A 243 5.09 -10.11 -0.02
C ALA A 243 5.84 -11.31 0.59
N ILE A 244 6.37 -12.21 -0.25
CA ILE A 244 6.97 -13.47 0.19
C ILE A 244 8.34 -13.21 0.84
N ALA A 245 9.18 -12.40 0.17
CA ALA A 245 10.51 -12.02 0.65
C ALA A 245 10.87 -10.59 0.19
N PRO A 246 11.95 -10.00 0.69
CA PRO A 246 12.36 -8.65 0.30
C PRO A 246 12.61 -8.49 -1.21
N ASP A 247 13.00 -9.54 -1.88
CA ASP A 247 13.41 -9.57 -3.29
C ASP A 247 12.40 -10.22 -4.23
N TYR A 248 11.35 -10.90 -3.74
CA TYR A 248 10.30 -11.47 -4.57
C TYR A 248 8.91 -11.41 -3.92
N ASP A 249 7.91 -11.36 -4.76
CA ASP A 249 6.49 -11.32 -4.39
C ASP A 249 5.60 -11.99 -5.44
N ALA A 250 4.36 -12.25 -5.05
CA ALA A 250 3.33 -12.73 -5.93
C ALA A 250 2.03 -11.93 -5.76
N THR A 251 1.23 -11.85 -6.81
CA THR A 251 -0.12 -11.31 -6.78
C THR A 251 -1.07 -12.32 -7.41
N PHE A 252 -2.14 -12.66 -6.70
CA PHE A 252 -3.23 -13.47 -7.22
C PHE A 252 -4.43 -12.55 -7.43
N ASN A 253 -4.95 -12.51 -8.65
CA ASN A 253 -6.04 -11.63 -9.01
C ASN A 253 -7.18 -12.40 -9.70
N PRO A 254 -8.02 -13.14 -8.95
CA PRO A 254 -9.21 -13.76 -9.52
C PRO A 254 -10.21 -12.68 -9.96
N ARG A 255 -10.73 -12.82 -11.18
CA ARG A 255 -11.85 -12.03 -11.70
C ARG A 255 -13.07 -12.91 -11.82
N PHE A 256 -14.07 -12.64 -10.99
CA PHE A 256 -15.38 -13.30 -11.04
C PHE A 256 -16.23 -12.60 -12.10
N THR A 257 -16.67 -13.33 -13.10
CA THR A 257 -17.49 -12.78 -14.19
C THR A 257 -18.88 -13.40 -14.18
N THR A 258 -19.89 -12.62 -14.57
CA THR A 258 -21.27 -13.09 -14.55
C THR A 258 -21.59 -14.07 -15.68
N ARG A 259 -20.83 -14.08 -16.77
CA ARG A 259 -21.09 -14.89 -17.96
C ARG A 259 -20.10 -16.01 -18.19
N GLN A 260 -18.81 -15.78 -17.93
CA GLN A 260 -17.74 -16.70 -18.29
C GLN A 260 -17.15 -17.49 -17.13
N GLY A 261 -17.58 -17.21 -15.87
CA GLY A 261 -17.00 -17.85 -14.69
C GLY A 261 -15.82 -17.09 -14.11
N VAL A 262 -14.79 -17.81 -13.66
CA VAL A 262 -13.66 -17.22 -12.93
C VAL A 262 -12.40 -17.22 -13.78
N LEU A 263 -11.93 -16.04 -14.14
CA LEU A 263 -10.61 -15.85 -14.72
C LEU A 263 -9.57 -15.76 -13.61
N LEU A 264 -8.69 -16.74 -13.54
CA LEU A 264 -7.56 -16.74 -12.62
C LEU A 264 -6.38 -16.02 -13.25
N GLN A 265 -5.79 -15.09 -12.52
CA GLN A 265 -4.60 -14.35 -12.90
C GLN A 265 -3.59 -14.46 -11.76
N ALA A 266 -2.36 -14.77 -12.07
CA ALA A 266 -1.26 -14.85 -11.11
C ALA A 266 -0.04 -14.12 -11.68
N GLU A 267 0.60 -13.32 -10.85
CA GLU A 267 1.84 -12.63 -11.17
C GLU A 267 2.91 -13.01 -10.15
N PHE A 268 4.09 -13.33 -10.61
CA PHE A 268 5.29 -13.52 -9.79
C PHE A 268 6.38 -12.56 -10.25
N ARG A 269 7.02 -11.88 -9.32
CA ARG A 269 8.12 -10.94 -9.58
C ARG A 269 9.30 -11.26 -8.69
N GLN A 270 10.49 -11.25 -9.28
CA GLN A 270 11.73 -11.39 -8.52
C GLN A 270 12.77 -10.37 -8.98
N ARG A 271 13.44 -9.77 -8.00
CA ARG A 271 14.61 -8.93 -8.18
C ARG A 271 15.84 -9.68 -7.70
N LEU A 272 16.84 -9.77 -8.57
CA LEU A 272 18.16 -10.32 -8.27
C LEU A 272 19.19 -9.17 -8.20
N ILE A 273 20.39 -9.45 -7.75
CA ILE A 273 21.47 -8.45 -7.66
C ILE A 273 21.77 -7.84 -9.04
N ASN A 274 21.73 -8.66 -10.08
CA ASN A 274 22.08 -8.27 -11.44
C ASN A 274 20.90 -8.06 -12.39
N GLY A 275 19.64 -8.12 -11.89
CA GLY A 275 18.48 -7.93 -12.73
C GLY A 275 17.16 -8.25 -12.06
N SER A 276 16.11 -8.33 -12.87
CA SER A 276 14.78 -8.70 -12.39
C SER A 276 14.00 -9.42 -13.48
N TYR A 277 13.06 -10.24 -13.08
CA TYR A 277 12.08 -10.84 -13.98
C TYR A 277 10.70 -10.90 -13.34
N GLN A 278 9.71 -11.07 -14.21
CA GLN A 278 8.33 -11.28 -13.82
C GLN A 278 7.65 -12.25 -14.77
N ILE A 279 6.73 -13.02 -14.24
CA ILE A 279 5.92 -13.99 -14.96
C ILE A 279 4.47 -13.76 -14.58
N ARG A 280 3.57 -13.66 -15.56
CA ARG A 280 2.13 -13.67 -15.34
C ARG A 280 1.52 -14.89 -16.02
N ALA A 281 0.61 -15.53 -15.36
CA ALA A 281 -0.16 -16.65 -15.87
C ALA A 281 -1.66 -16.36 -15.75
N TYR A 282 -2.41 -16.80 -16.75
CA TYR A 282 -3.84 -16.58 -16.86
C TYR A 282 -4.52 -17.89 -17.23
N GLY A 283 -5.72 -18.10 -16.70
CA GLY A 283 -6.51 -19.27 -17.09
C GLY A 283 -7.98 -19.10 -16.75
N ILE A 284 -8.84 -19.53 -17.65
CA ILE A 284 -10.29 -19.59 -17.46
C ILE A 284 -10.84 -20.83 -18.14
N ASP A 285 -11.75 -21.50 -17.43
CA ASP A 285 -12.67 -22.51 -18.00
C ASP A 285 -13.99 -21.79 -18.26
N GLN A 286 -14.29 -21.51 -19.54
CA GLN A 286 -15.40 -20.68 -19.95
C GLN A 286 -16.74 -21.39 -19.75
N LEU A 287 -17.69 -20.73 -19.07
CA LEU A 287 -19.03 -21.23 -18.91
C LEU A 287 -19.89 -21.07 -20.17
N ASP A 288 -19.59 -20.06 -20.99
CA ASP A 288 -20.29 -19.74 -22.24
C ASP A 288 -19.28 -19.50 -23.38
N PRO A 289 -18.65 -20.55 -23.92
CA PRO A 289 -17.79 -20.43 -25.11
C PRO A 289 -18.52 -19.85 -26.31
N GLY A 290 -19.82 -20.11 -26.43
CA GLY A 290 -20.68 -19.60 -27.50
C GLY A 290 -20.82 -18.08 -27.55
N ALA A 291 -20.32 -17.35 -26.55
CA ALA A 291 -20.16 -15.90 -26.61
C ALA A 291 -19.16 -15.44 -27.68
N PHE A 292 -18.33 -16.38 -28.21
CA PHE A 292 -17.28 -16.14 -29.22
C PHE A 292 -17.50 -16.96 -30.51
N PRO A 293 -18.71 -16.93 -31.13
CA PRO A 293 -19.06 -17.85 -32.19
C PRO A 293 -18.16 -17.66 -33.41
N GLY A 294 -17.58 -18.77 -33.90
CA GLY A 294 -16.73 -18.76 -35.08
C GLY A 294 -15.38 -18.07 -34.91
N GLN A 295 -14.99 -17.76 -33.69
CA GLN A 295 -13.71 -17.15 -33.35
C GLN A 295 -12.81 -18.15 -32.60
N PRO A 296 -11.48 -17.92 -32.55
CA PRO A 296 -10.56 -18.76 -31.77
C PRO A 296 -10.91 -18.84 -30.27
N GLY A 297 -11.69 -17.89 -29.77
CA GLY A 297 -12.20 -17.88 -28.39
C GLY A 297 -13.36 -18.85 -28.12
N ASP A 298 -13.95 -19.48 -29.16
CA ASP A 298 -14.99 -20.50 -29.04
C ASP A 298 -14.37 -21.85 -28.62
N ARG A 299 -13.94 -21.90 -27.37
CA ARG A 299 -13.32 -23.07 -26.73
C ARG A 299 -13.52 -23.02 -25.23
N GLN A 300 -13.53 -24.15 -24.58
CA GLN A 300 -13.80 -24.22 -23.15
C GLN A 300 -12.66 -23.61 -22.32
N PHE A 301 -11.43 -24.06 -22.51
CA PHE A 301 -10.28 -23.53 -21.79
C PHE A 301 -9.54 -22.47 -22.60
N ARG A 302 -9.29 -21.33 -21.97
CA ARG A 302 -8.42 -20.27 -22.50
C ARG A 302 -7.43 -19.80 -21.44
N GLY A 303 -6.25 -19.41 -21.90
CA GLY A 303 -5.22 -18.93 -20.99
C GLY A 303 -3.97 -18.46 -21.69
N GLY A 304 -3.00 -18.10 -20.91
CA GLY A 304 -1.72 -17.65 -21.42
C GLY A 304 -0.69 -17.40 -20.34
N ILE A 305 0.52 -17.18 -20.79
CA ILE A 305 1.65 -16.78 -19.94
C ILE A 305 2.31 -15.61 -20.66
N ASP A 306 2.58 -14.54 -19.92
CA ASP A 306 3.51 -13.53 -20.37
C ASP A 306 4.65 -13.38 -19.35
N THR A 307 5.83 -13.06 -19.86
CA THR A 307 7.03 -12.95 -19.04
C THR A 307 7.96 -11.90 -19.59
N LYS A 308 8.66 -11.20 -18.71
CA LYS A 308 9.78 -10.35 -19.10
C LYS A 308 10.89 -10.41 -18.06
N GLY A 309 12.10 -10.19 -18.51
CA GLY A 309 13.27 -10.11 -17.63
C GLY A 309 14.41 -9.36 -18.26
N GLN A 310 15.21 -8.73 -17.41
CA GLN A 310 16.42 -8.02 -17.84
C GLN A 310 17.52 -8.22 -16.81
N PHE A 311 18.73 -8.51 -17.29
CA PHE A 311 19.88 -8.83 -16.44
C PHE A 311 21.15 -8.19 -16.99
N SER A 312 21.90 -7.56 -16.09
CA SER A 312 23.25 -7.08 -16.39
C SER A 312 24.25 -8.21 -16.24
N LEU A 313 25.02 -8.49 -17.29
CA LEU A 313 26.15 -9.40 -17.23
C LEU A 313 27.37 -8.70 -16.58
N ASN A 314 27.53 -7.42 -16.90
CA ASN A 314 28.50 -6.49 -16.33
C ASN A 314 28.08 -5.04 -16.66
N ASP A 315 28.93 -4.07 -16.38
CA ASP A 315 28.65 -2.64 -16.59
C ASP A 315 28.39 -2.25 -18.06
N LYS A 316 28.73 -3.12 -19.02
CA LYS A 316 28.61 -2.86 -20.45
C LYS A 316 27.59 -3.74 -21.15
N TRP A 317 27.24 -4.89 -20.60
CA TRP A 317 26.41 -5.88 -21.25
C TRP A 317 25.14 -6.18 -20.48
N VAL A 318 24.03 -6.09 -21.17
CA VAL A 318 22.69 -6.41 -20.66
C VAL A 318 22.03 -7.40 -21.60
N TRP A 319 21.41 -8.43 -21.05
CA TRP A 319 20.53 -9.32 -21.77
C TRP A 319 19.13 -9.33 -21.17
N GLY A 320 18.16 -9.65 -21.98
CA GLY A 320 16.79 -9.73 -21.49
C GLY A 320 15.88 -10.47 -22.45
N PHE A 321 14.69 -10.72 -21.97
CA PHE A 321 13.65 -11.40 -22.72
C PHE A 321 12.28 -10.81 -22.42
N ASP A 322 11.41 -10.81 -23.43
CA ASP A 322 9.97 -10.65 -23.32
C ASP A 322 9.34 -11.84 -24.02
N GLY A 323 8.34 -12.45 -23.45
CA GLY A 323 7.68 -13.61 -24.01
C GLY A 323 6.19 -13.62 -23.76
N VAL A 324 5.40 -13.93 -24.77
CA VAL A 324 3.95 -14.10 -24.68
C VAL A 324 3.56 -15.42 -25.35
N LEU A 325 2.87 -16.26 -24.60
CA LEU A 325 2.30 -17.51 -25.06
C LEU A 325 0.81 -17.55 -24.71
N LEU A 326 -0.05 -17.67 -25.72
CA LEU A 326 -1.51 -17.65 -25.55
C LEU A 326 -2.13 -18.88 -26.18
N THR A 327 -3.28 -19.31 -25.66
CA THR A 327 -4.11 -20.34 -26.28
C THR A 327 -4.72 -19.88 -27.59
N ASP A 328 -4.99 -18.58 -27.69
CA ASP A 328 -5.45 -17.89 -28.88
C ASP A 328 -5.11 -16.39 -28.83
N TYR A 329 -5.04 -15.76 -29.98
CA TYR A 329 -4.59 -14.37 -30.12
C TYR A 329 -5.62 -13.31 -29.68
N TYR A 330 -6.90 -13.67 -29.48
CA TYR A 330 -7.92 -12.75 -28.98
C TYR A 330 -8.07 -12.77 -27.45
N PHE A 331 -7.41 -13.70 -26.76
CA PHE A 331 -7.59 -13.88 -25.33
C PHE A 331 -7.40 -12.59 -24.51
N PHE A 332 -6.35 -11.82 -24.78
CA PHE A 332 -6.09 -10.58 -24.07
C PHE A 332 -7.11 -9.48 -24.39
N SER A 333 -7.54 -9.37 -25.64
CA SER A 333 -8.54 -8.36 -26.03
C SER A 333 -9.92 -8.70 -25.47
N ASP A 334 -10.34 -9.96 -25.57
CA ASP A 334 -11.66 -10.41 -25.12
C ASP A 334 -11.88 -10.22 -23.64
N TYR A 335 -10.85 -10.50 -22.86
CA TYR A 335 -10.87 -10.33 -21.41
C TYR A 335 -10.29 -8.99 -20.93
N ARG A 336 -9.93 -8.08 -21.84
CA ARG A 336 -9.35 -6.76 -21.55
C ARG A 336 -8.16 -6.85 -20.59
N LEU A 337 -7.26 -7.78 -20.84
CA LEU A 337 -6.05 -7.98 -20.05
C LEU A 337 -4.95 -7.03 -20.52
N ALA A 338 -4.33 -6.33 -19.58
CA ALA A 338 -3.21 -5.44 -19.88
C ALA A 338 -1.95 -6.26 -20.14
N GLN A 339 -1.30 -6.04 -21.27
CA GLN A 339 0.07 -6.49 -21.48
C GLN A 339 1.07 -5.60 -20.75
N TYR A 340 2.27 -6.14 -20.47
CA TYR A 340 3.38 -5.29 -20.10
C TYR A 340 3.75 -4.43 -21.31
N LYS A 341 3.36 -3.17 -21.28
CA LYS A 341 4.03 -2.13 -22.06
C LYS A 341 5.03 -1.44 -21.15
N ASP A 342 6.18 -1.13 -21.70
CA ASP A 342 7.12 -0.22 -21.09
C ASP A 342 6.36 1.04 -20.63
N SER A 343 6.74 1.56 -19.50
CA SER A 343 6.14 2.59 -18.64
C SER A 343 5.73 3.92 -19.29
N MET A 344 5.52 3.97 -20.59
CA MET A 344 4.96 5.12 -21.28
C MET A 344 3.46 4.95 -21.54
N GLY A 345 2.69 5.15 -20.51
CA GLY A 345 1.40 5.80 -20.46
C GLY A 345 0.42 5.65 -21.62
N SER A 346 0.04 4.45 -22.04
CA SER A 346 -1.20 4.32 -22.80
C SER A 346 -2.21 3.49 -22.05
N PHE A 347 -2.98 4.16 -21.21
CA PHE A 347 -4.13 3.59 -20.48
C PHE A 347 -5.31 3.21 -21.40
N LEU A 348 -5.27 3.53 -22.68
CA LEU A 348 -6.46 3.52 -23.55
C LEU A 348 -6.32 2.70 -24.85
N SER A 349 -5.20 2.10 -25.15
CA SER A 349 -5.08 1.24 -26.33
C SER A 349 -4.85 -0.21 -25.93
N LEU A 350 -5.79 -1.08 -26.29
CA LEU A 350 -5.54 -2.51 -26.29
C LEU A 350 -4.38 -2.78 -27.24
N PRO A 351 -3.39 -3.56 -26.86
CA PRO A 351 -2.27 -3.85 -27.75
C PRO A 351 -2.78 -4.65 -28.94
N THR A 352 -2.39 -4.22 -30.13
CA THR A 352 -2.74 -4.91 -31.38
C THR A 352 -1.80 -6.07 -31.70
N GLU A 353 -0.67 -6.14 -30.99
CA GLU A 353 0.34 -7.18 -31.18
C GLU A 353 1.12 -7.44 -29.90
N ALA A 354 1.62 -8.66 -29.73
CA ALA A 354 2.59 -9.03 -28.72
C ALA A 354 3.93 -9.32 -29.37
N ILE A 355 4.97 -8.74 -28.83
CA ILE A 355 6.35 -8.96 -29.26
C ILE A 355 7.00 -9.89 -28.24
N SER A 356 7.44 -11.06 -28.71
CA SER A 356 8.33 -11.93 -27.94
C SER A 356 9.74 -11.75 -28.45
N GLN A 357 10.68 -11.46 -27.55
CA GLN A 357 12.07 -11.21 -27.93
C GLN A 357 13.04 -11.77 -26.91
N LEU A 358 14.22 -12.13 -27.41
CA LEU A 358 15.43 -12.36 -26.61
C LEU A 358 16.50 -11.43 -27.15
N TYR A 359 17.15 -10.67 -26.27
CA TYR A 359 18.11 -9.67 -26.70
C TYR A 359 19.37 -9.66 -25.84
N LEU A 360 20.46 -9.25 -26.48
CA LEU A 360 21.76 -8.97 -25.86
C LEU A 360 22.24 -7.62 -26.38
N THR A 361 22.44 -6.67 -25.47
CA THR A 361 22.91 -5.32 -25.79
C THR A 361 24.23 -5.05 -25.09
N GLY A 362 25.18 -4.52 -25.82
CA GLY A 362 26.50 -4.11 -25.31
C GLY A 362 26.77 -2.65 -25.61
N VAL A 363 27.22 -1.88 -24.62
CA VAL A 363 27.56 -0.46 -24.76
C VAL A 363 28.99 -0.22 -24.31
N GLY A 364 29.84 0.23 -25.21
CA GLY A 364 31.22 0.64 -24.92
C GLY A 364 31.41 2.14 -25.11
N ASN A 365 32.62 2.66 -24.83
CA ASN A 365 32.89 4.10 -24.89
C ASN A 365 32.63 4.70 -26.31
N ARG A 366 32.80 3.94 -27.38
CA ARG A 366 32.54 4.34 -28.79
C ARG A 366 31.96 3.19 -29.62
N SER A 367 31.35 2.20 -28.96
CA SER A 367 30.80 1.02 -29.61
C SER A 367 29.45 0.65 -29.01
N TYR A 368 28.57 0.17 -29.88
CA TYR A 368 27.25 -0.33 -29.50
C TYR A 368 27.06 -1.67 -30.22
N PHE A 369 26.53 -2.62 -29.51
CA PHE A 369 26.15 -3.93 -30.03
C PHE A 369 24.72 -4.23 -29.62
N ASP A 370 23.92 -4.72 -30.56
CA ASP A 370 22.56 -5.20 -30.28
C ASP A 370 22.30 -6.45 -31.13
N ALA A 371 22.02 -7.55 -30.50
CA ALA A 371 21.59 -8.78 -31.13
C ALA A 371 20.27 -9.20 -30.50
N ARG A 372 19.25 -9.41 -31.35
CA ARG A 372 17.95 -9.85 -30.85
C ARG A 372 17.23 -10.78 -31.80
N THR A 373 16.49 -11.71 -31.23
CA THR A 373 15.50 -12.52 -31.93
C THR A 373 14.13 -11.99 -31.57
N ILE A 374 13.28 -11.76 -32.56
CA ILE A 374 11.95 -11.20 -32.39
C ILE A 374 10.93 -12.15 -33.03
N TYR A 375 9.85 -12.40 -32.29
CA TYR A 375 8.67 -13.09 -32.79
C TYR A 375 7.44 -12.21 -32.53
N TYR A 376 6.65 -11.97 -33.58
CA TYR A 376 5.44 -11.15 -33.51
C TYR A 376 4.21 -12.03 -33.48
N LEU A 377 3.31 -11.79 -32.54
CA LEU A 377 1.97 -12.35 -32.49
C LEU A 377 0.97 -11.20 -32.68
N SER A 378 0.34 -11.16 -33.85
CA SER A 378 -0.69 -10.15 -34.15
C SER A 378 -2.03 -10.53 -33.51
N PHE A 379 -2.68 -9.58 -32.86
CA PHE A 379 -4.03 -9.72 -32.29
C PHE A 379 -5.11 -9.14 -33.23
N SER A 380 -4.73 -8.53 -34.33
CA SER A 380 -5.66 -8.17 -35.39
C SER A 380 -5.82 -9.38 -36.33
N GLY A 381 -7.05 -9.80 -36.56
CA GLY A 381 -7.37 -10.97 -37.40
C GLY A 381 -6.98 -10.85 -38.87
N PHE A 382 -5.89 -10.14 -39.20
CA PHE A 382 -5.27 -10.18 -40.51
C PHE A 382 -4.49 -11.47 -40.61
N GLN A 383 -5.05 -12.34 -41.40
CA GLN A 383 -4.54 -13.64 -41.86
C GLN A 383 -3.05 -13.59 -42.14
N GLN A 384 -2.36 -14.59 -41.60
CA GLN A 384 -1.19 -15.14 -42.29
C GLN A 384 -1.63 -15.58 -43.71
N GLN A 385 -1.24 -14.85 -44.71
CA GLN A 385 -1.04 -15.37 -46.06
C GLN A 385 0.36 -15.96 -46.20
#